data_50537a200642385a713c21257df6a13e
#
_entry.id   50537a200642385a713c21257df6a13e
#
_cell.length_a   1.000
_cell.length_b   1.000
_cell.length_c   1.000
_cell.angle_alpha   90.00
_cell.angle_beta   90.00
_cell.angle_gamma   90.00
#
_symmetry.space_group_name_H-M   'P 1'
#
loop_
_entity.id
_entity.type
_entity.pdbx_description
1 polymer ?
#
loop_
_entity_poly.entity_id
_entity_poly.type
_entity_poly.pdbx_seq_one_letter_code
_entity_poly.pdbx_strand_id
1 'polypeptide(L)'
;MNFSTNKEKGNTALGIAIAYFVSNGYTVSIPLNDTQDYDLVVDKNNQLEKIQVKSSGCKTKYGHYQVALRSCGGTAGKVYKTVVDTNIDKLFIVNEIGEMYLIPKNDINNRNTLNLSEKYLSYKVFF
;
A
#
# COMPACT_ATOMS: atom_id res chain seq x y z
N MET A 1 -13.64 5.86 7.84
CA MET A 1 -12.86 6.98 7.31
C MET A 1 -13.61 7.64 6.15
N ASN A 2 -13.50 8.95 6.05
CA ASN A 2 -14.20 9.69 5.01
C ASN A 2 -13.21 10.09 3.92
N PHE A 3 -13.24 9.38 2.80
CA PHE A 3 -12.34 9.64 1.67
C PHE A 3 -13.06 10.54 0.67
N SER A 4 -12.85 11.84 0.76
CA SER A 4 -13.53 12.80 -0.13
C SER A 4 -12.83 12.94 -1.49
N THR A 5 -11.51 12.84 -1.54
CA THR A 5 -10.75 12.91 -2.80
C THR A 5 -9.68 11.83 -2.84
N ASN A 6 -9.17 11.53 -4.04
CA ASN A 6 -8.08 10.54 -4.20
C ASN A 6 -6.81 10.99 -3.47
N LYS A 7 -6.55 12.29 -3.44
CA LYS A 7 -5.38 12.83 -2.75
C LYS A 7 -5.51 12.67 -1.24
N GLU A 8 -6.70 12.92 -0.69
CA GLU A 8 -6.97 12.73 0.73
C GLU A 8 -6.89 11.26 1.13
N LYS A 9 -7.39 10.36 0.28
CA LYS A 9 -7.26 8.92 0.48
C LYS A 9 -5.79 8.52 0.62
N GLY A 10 -4.97 8.99 -0.30
CA GLY A 10 -3.54 8.70 -0.30
C GLY A 10 -2.86 9.22 0.96
N ASN A 11 -3.15 10.45 1.35
CA ASN A 11 -2.58 11.07 2.55
C ASN A 11 -3.02 10.35 3.82
N THR A 12 -4.28 9.97 3.90
CA THR A 12 -4.82 9.25 5.06
C THR A 12 -4.18 7.87 5.19
N ALA A 13 -4.09 7.15 4.08
CA ALA A 13 -3.46 5.83 4.07
C ALA A 13 -2.00 5.90 4.49
N LEU A 14 -1.27 6.89 4.01
CA LEU A 14 0.12 7.11 4.40
C LEU A 14 0.26 7.39 5.90
N GLY A 15 -0.59 8.25 6.44
CA GLY A 15 -0.60 8.54 7.88
C GLY A 15 -0.88 7.30 8.72
N ILE A 16 -1.83 6.47 8.30
CA ILE A 16 -2.16 5.22 8.99
C ILE A 16 -0.99 4.23 8.91
N ALA A 17 -0.34 4.12 7.75
CA ALA A 17 0.82 3.25 7.58
C ALA A 17 1.96 3.66 8.53
N ILE A 18 2.25 4.96 8.60
CA ILE A 18 3.27 5.49 9.51
C ILE A 18 2.92 5.13 10.96
N ALA A 19 1.68 5.37 11.37
CA ALA A 19 1.24 5.05 12.73
C ALA A 19 1.36 3.56 13.04
N TYR A 20 0.98 2.71 12.08
CA TYR A 20 1.11 1.28 12.23
C TYR A 20 2.57 0.87 12.47
N PHE A 21 3.46 1.31 11.60
CA PHE A 21 4.87 0.90 11.71
C PHE A 21 5.53 1.44 12.96
N VAL A 22 5.28 2.71 13.30
CA VAL A 22 5.85 3.31 14.51
C VAL A 22 5.34 2.59 15.76
N SER A 23 4.04 2.31 15.83
CA SER A 23 3.46 1.62 16.99
C SER A 23 3.95 0.18 17.14
N ASN A 24 4.46 -0.41 16.08
CA ASN A 24 5.02 -1.76 16.08
C ASN A 24 6.55 -1.77 16.18
N GLY A 25 7.15 -0.65 16.55
CA GLY A 25 8.59 -0.59 16.87
C GLY A 25 9.51 -0.39 15.67
N TYR A 26 8.97 0.00 14.51
CA TYR A 26 9.78 0.31 13.35
C TYR A 26 10.27 1.76 13.40
N THR A 27 11.45 2.00 12.88
CA THR A 27 11.86 3.35 12.48
C THR A 27 11.37 3.59 11.07
N VAL A 28 10.68 4.71 10.85
CA VAL A 28 10.08 5.03 9.55
C VAL A 28 10.83 6.19 8.92
N SER A 29 11.22 6.03 7.66
CA SER A 29 11.83 7.08 6.86
C SER A 29 10.98 7.34 5.62
N ILE A 30 10.91 8.62 5.23
CA ILE A 30 10.17 9.06 4.05
C ILE A 30 11.18 9.57 3.03
N PRO A 31 11.14 9.09 1.76
CA PRO A 31 12.01 9.62 0.73
C PRO A 31 11.75 11.10 0.49
N LEU A 32 12.81 11.88 0.32
CA LEU A 32 12.68 13.29 -0.04
C LEU A 32 12.15 13.47 -1.46
N ASN A 33 12.53 12.57 -2.36
CA ASN A 33 12.07 12.62 -3.75
C ASN A 33 10.81 11.76 -3.92
N ASP A 34 9.93 12.14 -4.82
CA ASP A 34 8.71 11.42 -5.12
C ASP A 34 8.78 10.58 -6.39
N THR A 35 10.00 10.29 -6.85
CA THR A 35 10.24 9.51 -8.07
C THR A 35 10.39 8.01 -7.82
N GLN A 36 10.40 7.59 -6.56
CA GLN A 36 10.55 6.19 -6.16
C GLN A 36 9.23 5.43 -6.26
N ASP A 37 9.34 4.11 -6.40
CA ASP A 37 8.17 3.22 -6.42
C ASP A 37 7.57 3.00 -5.02
N TYR A 38 8.28 3.37 -3.97
CA TYR A 38 7.85 3.17 -2.58
C TYR A 38 7.57 4.50 -1.89
N ASP A 39 6.73 4.45 -0.88
CA ASP A 39 6.32 5.63 -0.11
C ASP A 39 7.05 5.75 1.22
N LEU A 40 7.49 4.63 1.78
CA LEU A 40 8.18 4.57 3.06
C LEU A 40 9.32 3.58 3.00
N VAL A 41 10.34 3.83 3.83
CA VAL A 41 11.34 2.83 4.20
C VAL A 41 11.17 2.58 5.69
N VAL A 42 11.04 1.33 6.07
CA VAL A 42 10.91 0.93 7.48
C VAL A 42 12.11 0.09 7.89
N ASP A 43 12.53 0.28 9.13
CA ASP A 43 13.71 -0.37 9.68
C ASP A 43 13.36 -1.00 11.02
N LYS A 44 13.65 -2.30 11.12
CA LYS A 44 13.50 -3.03 12.38
C LYS A 44 14.52 -4.17 12.41
N ASN A 45 15.23 -4.30 13.52
CA ASN A 45 16.23 -5.37 13.69
C ASN A 45 17.30 -5.36 12.58
N ASN A 46 17.77 -4.17 12.20
CA ASN A 46 18.77 -3.95 11.15
C ASN A 46 18.32 -4.41 9.75
N GLN A 47 17.01 -4.49 9.53
CA GLN A 47 16.45 -4.87 8.26
C GLN A 47 15.61 -3.72 7.69
N LEU A 48 16.02 -3.23 6.52
CA LEU A 48 15.31 -2.16 5.81
C LEU A 48 14.36 -2.77 4.79
N GLU A 49 13.14 -2.27 4.76
CA GLU A 49 12.14 -2.68 3.77
C GLU A 49 11.49 -1.47 3.11
N LYS A 50 11.29 -1.56 1.80
CA LYS A 50 10.59 -0.54 1.02
C LYS A 50 9.12 -0.88 0.96
N ILE A 51 8.29 0.07 1.36
CA ILE A 51 6.84 -0.12 1.49
C ILE A 51 6.12 0.82 0.52
N GLN A 52 5.25 0.27 -0.29
CA GLN A 52 4.28 1.07 -1.04
C GLN A 52 2.96 1.04 -0.31
N VAL A 53 2.30 2.20 -0.22
CA VAL A 53 1.02 2.36 0.48
C VAL A 53 -0.09 2.57 -0.54
N LYS A 54 -1.15 1.81 -0.40
CA LYS A 54 -2.35 1.92 -1.25
C LYS A 54 -3.59 2.01 -0.36
N SER A 55 -4.61 2.69 -0.88
CA SER A 55 -5.92 2.75 -0.24
C SER A 55 -6.95 2.09 -1.13
N SER A 56 -8.05 1.63 -0.53
CA SER A 56 -9.18 1.08 -1.27
C SER A 56 -10.49 1.58 -0.69
N GLY A 57 -11.30 2.18 -1.55
CA GLY A 57 -12.68 2.57 -1.23
C GLY A 57 -13.68 1.94 -2.18
N CYS A 58 -13.24 1.05 -3.06
CA CYS A 58 -14.08 0.44 -4.09
C CYS A 58 -14.27 -1.04 -3.81
N LYS A 59 -15.53 -1.50 -3.82
CA LYS A 59 -15.86 -2.92 -3.62
C LYS A 59 -16.24 -3.58 -4.94
N THR A 60 -15.89 -4.86 -5.06
CA THR A 60 -16.40 -5.70 -6.14
C THR A 60 -17.85 -6.07 -5.88
N LYS A 61 -18.51 -6.66 -6.88
CA LYS A 61 -19.88 -7.16 -6.72
C LYS A 61 -20.02 -8.23 -5.65
N TYR A 62 -18.91 -8.88 -5.27
CA TYR A 62 -18.89 -9.89 -4.21
C TYR A 62 -18.60 -9.30 -2.82
N GLY A 63 -18.51 -7.99 -2.71
CA GLY A 63 -18.30 -7.31 -1.43
C GLY A 63 -16.85 -7.22 -0.96
N HIS A 64 -15.89 -7.55 -1.81
CA HIS A 64 -14.47 -7.44 -1.47
C HIS A 64 -13.92 -6.09 -1.89
N TYR A 65 -13.12 -5.47 -1.04
CA TYR A 65 -12.41 -4.25 -1.42
C TYR A 65 -11.37 -4.57 -2.49
N GLN A 66 -11.33 -3.73 -3.51
CA GLN A 66 -10.42 -3.87 -4.63
C GLN A 66 -9.35 -2.79 -4.59
N VAL A 67 -8.13 -3.18 -4.83
CA VAL A 67 -6.97 -2.29 -4.82
C VAL A 67 -6.37 -2.25 -6.23
N ALA A 68 -6.15 -1.06 -6.75
CA ALA A 68 -5.45 -0.88 -8.01
C ALA A 68 -3.95 -1.07 -7.79
N LEU A 69 -3.34 -1.94 -8.58
CA LEU A 69 -1.90 -2.25 -8.49
C LEU A 69 -1.09 -1.49 -9.54
N ARG A 70 -1.75 -0.75 -10.41
CA ARG A 70 -1.10 0.06 -11.44
C ARG A 70 -0.90 1.47 -10.95
N SER A 71 0.22 2.06 -11.31
CA SER A 71 0.49 3.47 -11.07
C SER A 71 1.00 4.11 -12.35
N CYS A 72 0.63 5.38 -12.56
CA CYS A 72 1.19 6.18 -13.63
C CYS A 72 2.57 6.65 -13.20
N GLY A 73 3.59 6.36 -14.00
CA GLY A 73 4.93 6.87 -13.78
C GLY A 73 5.12 8.20 -14.49
N GLY A 74 5.28 9.26 -13.72
CA GLY A 74 5.75 10.55 -14.21
C GLY A 74 4.77 11.35 -15.06
N THR A 75 5.20 12.55 -15.42
CA THR A 75 4.41 13.54 -16.14
C THR A 75 4.26 13.25 -17.62
N ALA A 76 5.15 12.49 -18.22
CA ALA A 76 5.01 12.04 -19.60
C ALA A 76 3.94 10.96 -19.72
N GLY A 77 3.40 10.54 -18.65
CA GLY A 77 2.05 10.06 -18.48
C GLY A 77 1.70 8.73 -19.08
N LYS A 78 2.61 7.99 -19.60
CA LYS A 78 2.16 6.83 -20.37
C LYS A 78 2.87 5.53 -20.06
N VAL A 79 3.79 5.53 -19.11
CA VAL A 79 4.42 4.31 -18.64
C VAL A 79 3.72 3.88 -17.35
N TYR A 80 2.95 2.80 -17.45
CA TYR A 80 2.29 2.22 -16.28
C TYR A 80 3.19 1.13 -15.71
N LYS A 81 3.45 1.21 -14.41
CA LYS A 81 4.07 0.12 -13.65
C LYS A 81 3.03 -0.54 -12.78
N THR A 82 3.12 -1.84 -12.64
CA THR A 82 2.34 -2.55 -11.64
C THR A 82 3.23 -2.82 -10.42
N VAL A 83 2.62 -3.06 -9.28
CA VAL A 83 3.33 -3.36 -8.03
C VAL A 83 4.35 -4.49 -8.21
N VAL A 84 3.98 -5.53 -8.98
CA VAL A 84 4.88 -6.69 -9.20
C VAL A 84 6.13 -6.34 -10.00
N ASP A 85 6.09 -5.26 -10.78
CA ASP A 85 7.23 -4.80 -11.58
C ASP A 85 8.10 -3.79 -10.84
N THR A 86 7.73 -3.39 -9.64
CA THR A 86 8.45 -2.38 -8.86
C THR A 86 9.44 -3.03 -7.91
N ASN A 87 10.33 -2.21 -7.37
CA ASN A 87 11.38 -2.66 -6.46
C ASN A 87 10.98 -2.44 -4.99
N ILE A 88 9.75 -2.78 -4.65
CA ILE A 88 9.27 -2.73 -3.28
C ILE A 88 9.40 -4.09 -2.60
N ASP A 89 9.40 -4.09 -1.28
CA ASP A 89 9.42 -5.32 -0.49
C ASP A 89 8.02 -5.74 -0.08
N LYS A 90 7.19 -4.78 0.33
CA LYS A 90 5.84 -5.06 0.80
C LYS A 90 4.87 -3.97 0.37
N LEU A 91 3.61 -4.37 0.24
CA LEU A 91 2.49 -3.48 -0.03
C LEU A 91 1.65 -3.33 1.24
N PHE A 92 1.46 -2.10 1.68
CA PHE A 92 0.57 -1.77 2.79
C PHE A 92 -0.74 -1.24 2.24
N ILE A 93 -1.85 -1.83 2.61
CA ILE A 93 -3.18 -1.46 2.11
C ILE A 93 -4.07 -1.06 3.28
N VAL A 94 -4.79 0.04 3.11
CA VAL A 94 -5.83 0.49 4.03
C VAL A 94 -7.13 0.60 3.25
N ASN A 95 -8.20 -0.05 3.71
CA ASN A 95 -9.51 0.14 3.11
C ASN A 95 -10.29 1.26 3.82
N GLU A 96 -11.44 1.64 3.28
CA GLU A 96 -12.18 2.79 3.80
C GLU A 96 -12.76 2.59 5.19
N ILE A 97 -12.85 1.34 5.68
CA ILE A 97 -13.29 1.05 7.05
C ILE A 97 -12.11 0.91 8.02
N GLY A 98 -10.89 1.18 7.57
CA GLY A 98 -9.72 1.21 8.43
C GLY A 98 -9.01 -0.11 8.62
N GLU A 99 -9.40 -1.15 7.91
CA GLU A 99 -8.67 -2.41 7.94
C GLU A 99 -7.35 -2.28 7.20
N MET A 100 -6.31 -2.88 7.74
CA MET A 100 -4.95 -2.79 7.24
C MET A 100 -4.42 -4.16 6.84
N TYR A 101 -3.69 -4.19 5.74
CA TYR A 101 -3.04 -5.41 5.24
C TYR A 101 -1.59 -5.09 4.91
N LEU A 102 -0.70 -6.01 5.23
CA LEU A 102 0.71 -5.91 4.88
C LEU A 102 1.10 -7.17 4.12
N ILE A 103 1.31 -7.02 2.82
CA ILE A 103 1.47 -8.15 1.91
C ILE A 103 2.85 -8.10 1.27
N PRO A 104 3.69 -9.14 1.44
CA PRO A 104 4.95 -9.23 0.71
C PRO A 104 4.71 -9.22 -0.79
N LYS A 105 5.54 -8.49 -1.52
CA LYS A 105 5.39 -8.39 -2.98
C LYS A 105 5.36 -9.76 -3.65
N ASN A 106 6.16 -10.70 -3.18
CA ASN A 106 6.24 -12.03 -3.78
C ASN A 106 4.95 -12.84 -3.64
N ASP A 107 4.06 -12.44 -2.75
CA ASP A 107 2.76 -13.10 -2.56
C ASP A 107 1.65 -12.43 -3.38
N ILE A 108 1.99 -11.41 -4.16
CA ILE A 108 1.05 -10.73 -5.05
C ILE A 108 1.21 -11.30 -6.44
N ASN A 109 0.18 -11.99 -6.93
CA ASN A 109 0.20 -12.66 -8.23
C ASN A 109 -0.54 -11.87 -9.31
N ASN A 110 -1.30 -10.87 -8.93
CA ASN A 110 -2.10 -10.06 -9.84
C ASN A 110 -1.27 -8.88 -10.37
N ARG A 111 -1.57 -8.46 -11.59
CA ARG A 111 -0.86 -7.32 -12.19
C ARG A 111 -1.64 -6.01 -12.10
N ASN A 112 -2.95 -6.05 -12.29
CA ASN A 112 -3.75 -4.83 -12.41
C ASN A 112 -4.53 -4.48 -11.16
N THR A 113 -5.17 -5.46 -10.54
CA THR A 113 -5.98 -5.27 -9.34
C THR A 113 -5.80 -6.45 -8.39
N LEU A 114 -6.03 -6.18 -7.11
CA LEU A 114 -6.02 -7.18 -6.07
C LEU A 114 -7.31 -7.03 -5.28
N ASN A 115 -8.03 -8.13 -5.07
CA ASN A 115 -9.23 -8.15 -4.26
C ASN A 115 -8.90 -8.69 -2.87
N LEU A 116 -9.26 -7.93 -1.83
CA LEU A 116 -9.03 -8.32 -0.44
C LEU A 116 -10.06 -9.35 -0.02
N SER A 117 -9.92 -10.55 -0.57
CA SER A 117 -10.75 -11.71 -0.27
C SER A 117 -10.14 -12.54 0.87
N GLU A 118 -10.75 -13.67 1.17
CA GLU A 118 -10.26 -14.59 2.20
C GLU A 118 -8.81 -15.02 2.00
N LYS A 119 -8.35 -15.06 0.76
CA LYS A 119 -6.96 -15.39 0.41
C LYS A 119 -5.96 -14.50 1.14
N TYR A 120 -6.32 -13.24 1.42
CA TYR A 120 -5.41 -12.27 2.03
C TYR A 120 -5.67 -12.02 3.51
N LEU A 121 -6.56 -12.77 4.15
CA LEU A 121 -6.86 -12.57 5.57
C LEU A 121 -5.65 -12.79 6.48
N SER A 122 -4.74 -13.68 6.09
CA SER A 122 -3.53 -13.93 6.87
C SER A 122 -2.57 -12.75 6.89
N TYR A 123 -2.73 -11.80 5.97
CA TYR A 123 -1.90 -10.59 5.91
C TYR A 123 -2.53 -9.39 6.61
N LYS A 124 -3.73 -9.54 7.14
CA LYS A 124 -4.39 -8.47 7.89
C LYS A 124 -3.62 -8.18 9.16
N VAL A 125 -3.38 -6.89 9.42
CA VAL A 125 -2.60 -6.44 10.58
C VAL A 125 -3.42 -5.47 11.42
N PHE A 126 -2.96 -5.25 12.64
CA PHE A 126 -3.65 -4.41 13.62
C PHE A 126 -2.63 -3.56 14.35
N PHE A 127 -3.09 -2.44 14.91
CA PHE A 127 -2.28 -1.65 15.81
C PHE A 127 -1.83 -2.44 17.04
#